data_c399028c7e648f81df5087b5851f5662
#
_entry.id   c399028c7e648f81df5087b5851f5662
#
_cell.length_a   1.000
_cell.length_b   1.000
_cell.length_c   1.000
_cell.angle_alpha   90.00
_cell.angle_beta   90.00
_cell.angle_gamma   90.00
#
_symmetry.space_group_name_H-M   'P 1'
#
loop_
_entity.id
_entity.type
_entity.pdbx_description
1 polymer ?
#
loop_
_entity_poly.entity_id
_entity_poly.type
_entity_poly.pdbx_seq_one_letter_code
_entity_poly.pdbx_strand_id
1 'polypeptide(L)'
;MNQIQLIEPTEEYAEQIWQFRQEILDSNDNDKFAGCGNLRTCTSAEEWIATARLQKSAQTCPEGHVPSNNYIAVRKEDNRIVGAIDLRHHINHPILSTWGGHTGFYVRLSERHKGYAKEMLRQNLLNCKALHIEKVLITCDADNTASEKTIIANGGIFEKEIEVHGDMIKRFWISIP
;
A
#
# COMPACT_ATOMS: atom_id res chain seq x y z
N MET A 1 17.79 9.02 6.79
CA MET A 1 17.23 10.36 6.48
C MET A 1 15.82 10.21 5.97
N ASN A 2 14.88 10.97 6.51
CA ASN A 2 13.46 10.88 6.16
C ASN A 2 13.23 11.67 4.86
N GLN A 3 13.49 11.06 3.72
CA GLN A 3 13.43 11.71 2.39
C GLN A 3 12.01 11.84 1.84
N ILE A 4 11.07 11.07 2.37
CA ILE A 4 9.66 11.06 1.95
C ILE A 4 8.74 11.31 3.13
N GLN A 5 7.50 11.65 2.82
CA GLN A 5 6.39 11.66 3.77
C GLN A 5 5.19 10.93 3.17
N LEU A 6 4.46 10.21 4.00
CA LEU A 6 3.15 9.67 3.64
C LEU A 6 2.11 10.74 3.95
N ILE A 7 1.33 11.09 2.94
CA ILE A 7 0.20 12.02 3.09
C ILE A 7 -1.05 11.41 2.47
N GLU A 8 -2.20 11.79 2.97
CA GLU A 8 -3.47 11.45 2.31
C GLU A 8 -3.54 12.17 0.96
N PRO A 9 -4.12 11.55 -0.07
CA PRO A 9 -4.22 12.19 -1.38
C PRO A 9 -5.12 13.44 -1.32
N THR A 10 -4.64 14.51 -1.93
CA THR A 10 -5.37 15.78 -2.05
C THR A 10 -5.38 16.26 -3.49
N GLU A 11 -6.27 17.20 -3.80
CA GLU A 11 -6.44 17.78 -5.14
C GLU A 11 -5.16 18.48 -5.65
N GLU A 12 -4.30 18.95 -4.75
CA GLU A 12 -2.99 19.53 -5.09
C GLU A 12 -2.11 18.54 -5.88
N TYR A 13 -2.29 17.23 -5.62
CA TYR A 13 -1.54 16.17 -6.28
C TYR A 13 -2.30 15.49 -7.42
N ALA A 14 -3.50 15.96 -7.80
CA ALA A 14 -4.36 15.28 -8.77
C ALA A 14 -3.64 14.96 -10.09
N GLU A 15 -2.93 15.93 -10.67
CA GLU A 15 -2.17 15.72 -11.90
C GLU A 15 -1.07 14.65 -11.74
N GLN A 16 -0.30 14.71 -10.66
CA GLN A 16 0.74 13.73 -10.38
C GLN A 16 0.18 12.34 -10.10
N ILE A 17 -0.98 12.25 -9.42
CA ILE A 17 -1.69 10.98 -9.18
C ILE A 17 -2.08 10.35 -10.51
N TRP A 18 -2.60 11.16 -11.44
CA TRP A 18 -3.04 10.68 -12.73
C TRP A 18 -1.87 10.23 -13.63
N GLN A 19 -0.77 10.98 -13.61
CA GLN A 19 0.48 10.58 -14.28
C GLN A 19 1.04 9.29 -13.67
N PHE A 20 1.05 9.15 -12.35
CA PHE A 20 1.49 7.95 -11.65
C PHE A 20 0.64 6.73 -12.05
N ARG A 21 -0.68 6.87 -12.10
CA ARG A 21 -1.59 5.84 -12.60
C ARG A 21 -1.24 5.41 -14.02
N GLN A 22 -1.03 6.38 -14.92
CA GLN A 22 -0.73 6.09 -16.33
C GLN A 22 0.60 5.34 -16.46
N GLU A 23 1.63 5.74 -15.74
CA GLU A 23 2.91 5.02 -15.71
C GLU A 23 2.77 3.56 -15.27
N ILE A 24 1.89 3.29 -14.28
CA ILE A 24 1.61 1.91 -13.85
C ILE A 24 0.89 1.13 -14.95
N LEU A 25 -0.10 1.73 -15.60
CA LEU A 25 -0.86 1.08 -16.67
C LEU A 25 0.03 0.71 -17.86
N ASP A 26 0.98 1.58 -18.20
CA ASP A 26 1.91 1.39 -19.33
C ASP A 26 3.04 0.41 -18.98
N SER A 27 3.21 0.07 -17.71
CA SER A 27 4.25 -0.84 -17.24
C SER A 27 3.88 -2.32 -17.49
N ASN A 28 4.90 -3.18 -17.59
CA ASN A 28 4.74 -4.64 -17.59
C ASN A 28 4.94 -5.24 -16.19
N ASP A 29 4.73 -4.45 -15.13
CA ASP A 29 4.93 -4.86 -13.76
C ASP A 29 3.79 -5.76 -13.26
N ASN A 30 4.13 -6.90 -12.64
CA ASN A 30 3.15 -7.84 -12.09
C ASN A 30 2.44 -7.29 -10.84
N ASP A 31 3.11 -6.45 -10.05
CA ASP A 31 2.58 -5.86 -8.80
C ASP A 31 1.71 -4.61 -9.04
N LYS A 32 1.13 -4.49 -10.20
CA LYS A 32 0.34 -3.32 -10.59
C LYS A 32 -0.67 -2.93 -9.52
N PHE A 33 -0.59 -1.65 -9.09
CA PHE A 33 -1.54 -1.03 -8.17
C PHE A 33 -1.60 -1.60 -6.75
N ALA A 34 -0.61 -2.38 -6.31
CA ALA A 34 -0.53 -2.77 -4.91
C ALA A 34 -0.50 -1.52 -4.00
N GLY A 35 -1.38 -1.46 -2.99
CA GLY A 35 -1.49 -0.31 -2.08
C GLY A 35 -2.07 0.98 -2.68
N CYS A 36 -2.63 0.92 -3.88
CA CYS A 36 -3.21 2.08 -4.57
C CYS A 36 -4.75 2.12 -4.50
N GLY A 37 -5.38 1.29 -3.66
CA GLY A 37 -6.85 1.22 -3.59
C GLY A 37 -7.47 0.94 -4.97
N ASN A 38 -8.50 1.71 -5.33
CA ASN A 38 -9.19 1.57 -6.61
C ASN A 38 -8.63 2.48 -7.73
N LEU A 39 -7.40 2.99 -7.60
CA LEU A 39 -6.79 3.90 -8.59
C LEU A 39 -6.80 3.33 -10.01
N ARG A 40 -6.67 2.01 -10.16
CA ARG A 40 -6.70 1.34 -11.46
C ARG A 40 -7.99 1.58 -12.23
N THR A 41 -9.14 1.58 -11.54
CA THR A 41 -10.48 1.61 -12.13
C THR A 41 -11.14 2.97 -12.10
N CYS A 42 -10.59 3.94 -11.36
CA CYS A 42 -11.08 5.31 -11.34
C CYS A 42 -11.01 5.98 -12.71
N THR A 43 -11.95 6.87 -12.97
CA THR A 43 -12.04 7.66 -14.20
C THR A 43 -11.30 9.00 -14.10
N SER A 44 -10.98 9.45 -12.87
CA SER A 44 -10.18 10.65 -12.63
C SER A 44 -9.42 10.56 -11.29
N ALA A 45 -8.44 11.44 -11.09
CA ALA A 45 -7.73 11.56 -9.82
C ALA A 45 -8.66 12.04 -8.69
N GLU A 46 -9.58 12.96 -9.01
CA GLU A 46 -10.57 13.50 -8.07
C GLU A 46 -11.51 12.41 -7.56
N GLU A 47 -11.94 11.49 -8.44
CA GLU A 47 -12.73 10.33 -8.05
C GLU A 47 -11.97 9.43 -7.05
N TRP A 48 -10.70 9.15 -7.34
CA TRP A 48 -9.87 8.37 -6.42
C TRP A 48 -9.68 9.06 -5.06
N ILE A 49 -9.42 10.37 -5.06
CA ILE A 49 -9.27 11.18 -3.86
C ILE A 49 -10.57 11.15 -3.03
N ALA A 50 -11.72 11.34 -3.68
CA ALA A 50 -13.01 11.28 -3.02
C ALA A 50 -13.29 9.88 -2.43
N THR A 51 -13.00 8.83 -3.18
CA THR A 51 -13.14 7.43 -2.72
C THR A 51 -12.23 7.15 -1.52
N ALA A 52 -10.98 7.60 -1.56
CA ALA A 52 -10.05 7.44 -0.46
C ALA A 52 -10.56 8.12 0.83
N ARG A 53 -11.19 9.28 0.73
CA ARG A 53 -11.83 9.96 1.86
C ARG A 53 -13.00 9.18 2.45
N LEU A 54 -13.86 8.61 1.61
CA LEU A 54 -15.00 7.82 2.05
C LEU A 54 -14.58 6.50 2.71
N GLN A 55 -13.52 5.87 2.21
CA GLN A 55 -13.04 4.59 2.71
C GLN A 55 -12.43 4.65 4.12
N LYS A 56 -12.07 5.83 4.62
CA LYS A 56 -11.44 5.99 5.94
C LYS A 56 -12.37 5.67 7.12
N SER A 57 -13.66 5.77 6.94
CA SER A 57 -14.65 5.61 8.01
C SER A 57 -15.56 4.41 7.76
N ALA A 58 -15.84 3.64 8.81
CA ALA A 58 -16.80 2.54 8.75
C ALA A 58 -18.22 2.99 8.36
N GLN A 59 -18.57 4.26 8.61
CA GLN A 59 -19.89 4.81 8.26
C GLN A 59 -20.03 5.13 6.78
N THR A 60 -18.93 5.39 6.09
CA THR A 60 -18.92 5.81 4.67
C THR A 60 -18.21 4.83 3.74
N CYS A 61 -17.52 3.85 4.31
CA CYS A 61 -16.89 2.77 3.55
C CYS A 61 -17.96 1.97 2.79
N PRO A 62 -17.74 1.66 1.49
CA PRO A 62 -18.68 0.84 0.72
C PRO A 62 -18.95 -0.51 1.38
N GLU A 63 -20.19 -1.02 1.23
CA GLU A 63 -20.55 -2.33 1.73
C GLU A 63 -19.62 -3.43 1.18
N GLY A 64 -19.25 -4.37 2.01
CA GLY A 64 -18.31 -5.44 1.65
C GLY A 64 -16.83 -5.06 1.64
N HIS A 65 -16.52 -3.79 1.91
CA HIS A 65 -15.15 -3.32 2.07
C HIS A 65 -14.77 -3.14 3.54
N VAL A 66 -13.48 -3.09 3.79
CA VAL A 66 -12.90 -2.79 5.11
C VAL A 66 -12.44 -1.33 5.11
N PRO A 67 -12.72 -0.56 6.18
CA PRO A 67 -12.19 0.80 6.28
C PRO A 67 -10.68 0.83 6.07
N SER A 68 -10.21 1.78 5.28
CA SER A 68 -8.80 1.86 4.92
C SER A 68 -8.36 3.30 4.64
N ASN A 69 -7.10 3.60 4.92
CA ASN A 69 -6.44 4.81 4.47
C ASN A 69 -5.61 4.50 3.21
N ASN A 70 -5.64 5.42 2.25
CA ASN A 70 -4.69 5.43 1.14
C ASN A 70 -3.74 6.60 1.34
N TYR A 71 -2.46 6.36 1.14
CA TYR A 71 -1.41 7.38 1.24
C TYR A 71 -0.63 7.43 -0.06
N ILE A 72 -0.26 8.64 -0.47
CA ILE A 72 0.79 8.87 -1.45
C ILE A 72 2.11 9.14 -0.71
N ALA A 73 3.20 8.57 -1.22
CA ALA A 73 4.54 8.83 -0.73
C ALA A 73 5.15 9.99 -1.54
N VAL A 74 5.37 11.10 -0.89
CA VAL A 74 5.88 12.33 -1.53
C VAL A 74 7.32 12.57 -1.10
N ARG A 75 8.21 12.74 -2.07
CA ARG A 75 9.59 13.12 -1.83
C ARG A 75 9.67 14.59 -1.43
N LYS A 76 10.34 14.88 -0.31
CA LYS A 76 10.39 16.23 0.28
C LYS A 76 11.17 17.24 -0.52
N GLU A 77 12.14 16.78 -1.31
CA GLU A 77 13.04 17.63 -2.09
C GLU A 77 12.31 18.39 -3.21
N ASP A 78 11.39 17.72 -3.90
CA ASP A 78 10.75 18.20 -5.11
C ASP A 78 9.23 18.00 -5.16
N ASN A 79 8.63 17.59 -4.04
CA ASN A 79 7.21 17.28 -3.90
C ASN A 79 6.69 16.26 -4.93
N ARG A 80 7.57 15.36 -5.39
CA ARG A 80 7.22 14.31 -6.35
C ARG A 80 6.61 13.09 -5.65
N ILE A 81 5.51 12.58 -6.20
CA ILE A 81 4.97 11.27 -5.80
C ILE A 81 5.95 10.18 -6.27
N VAL A 82 6.48 9.40 -5.34
CA VAL A 82 7.38 8.27 -5.60
C VAL A 82 6.72 6.91 -5.42
N GLY A 83 5.53 6.86 -4.82
CA GLY A 83 4.79 5.63 -4.60
C GLY A 83 3.47 5.85 -3.88
N ALA A 84 2.79 4.76 -3.60
CA ALA A 84 1.56 4.73 -2.80
C ALA A 84 1.56 3.51 -1.87
N ILE A 85 0.84 3.61 -0.77
CA ILE A 85 0.66 2.56 0.23
C ILE A 85 -0.72 2.70 0.87
N ASP A 86 -1.37 1.59 1.16
CA ASP A 86 -2.64 1.59 1.89
C ASP A 86 -2.51 1.03 3.31
N LEU A 87 -3.52 1.24 4.12
CA LEU A 87 -3.67 0.67 5.44
C LEU A 87 -5.13 0.29 5.69
N ARG A 88 -5.42 -0.99 5.70
CA ARG A 88 -6.71 -1.55 6.06
C ARG A 88 -6.80 -1.64 7.57
N HIS A 89 -7.85 -1.09 8.16
CA HIS A 89 -7.97 -0.95 9.61
C HIS A 89 -8.09 -2.28 10.35
N HIS A 90 -8.55 -3.33 9.66
CA HIS A 90 -8.59 -4.72 10.14
C HIS A 90 -8.61 -5.69 8.95
N ILE A 91 -8.40 -6.96 9.24
CA ILE A 91 -8.44 -8.04 8.24
C ILE A 91 -9.60 -9.03 8.45
N ASN A 92 -10.67 -8.58 9.10
CA ASN A 92 -11.91 -9.38 9.28
C ASN A 92 -12.68 -9.46 7.95
N HIS A 93 -12.05 -10.09 6.97
CA HIS A 93 -12.53 -10.26 5.61
C HIS A 93 -11.82 -11.49 5.01
N PRO A 94 -12.52 -12.38 4.28
CA PRO A 94 -11.95 -13.63 3.78
C PRO A 94 -10.66 -13.46 2.96
N ILE A 95 -10.63 -12.49 2.08
CA ILE A 95 -9.45 -12.18 1.25
C ILE A 95 -8.33 -11.58 2.10
N LEU A 96 -8.64 -10.58 2.94
CA LEU A 96 -7.62 -9.85 3.71
C LEU A 96 -6.95 -10.72 4.75
N SER A 97 -7.70 -11.61 5.43
CA SER A 97 -7.16 -12.55 6.41
C SER A 97 -6.34 -13.68 5.80
N THR A 98 -6.49 -13.92 4.49
CA THR A 98 -5.81 -14.99 3.77
C THR A 98 -4.58 -14.48 3.02
N TRP A 99 -4.75 -13.59 2.04
CA TRP A 99 -3.68 -13.14 1.16
C TRP A 99 -3.62 -11.62 0.91
N GLY A 100 -4.67 -10.87 1.27
CA GLY A 100 -4.68 -9.41 1.08
C GLY A 100 -3.87 -8.66 2.13
N GLY A 101 -3.94 -9.08 3.40
CA GLY A 101 -3.25 -8.44 4.52
C GLY A 101 -3.78 -7.05 4.88
N HIS A 102 -3.05 -6.35 5.77
CA HIS A 102 -3.37 -4.99 6.23
C HIS A 102 -2.87 -3.91 5.28
N THR A 103 -1.86 -4.18 4.47
CA THR A 103 -1.17 -3.16 3.67
C THR A 103 -0.57 -3.75 2.41
N GLY A 104 -0.64 -2.98 1.33
CA GLY A 104 0.13 -3.16 0.12
C GLY A 104 0.86 -1.87 -0.22
N PHE A 105 1.88 -1.93 -1.05
CA PHE A 105 2.63 -0.76 -1.48
C PHE A 105 3.12 -0.90 -2.92
N TYR A 106 3.28 0.24 -3.58
CA TYR A 106 3.84 0.35 -4.91
C TYR A 106 4.81 1.51 -4.99
N VAL A 107 5.99 1.28 -5.53
CA VAL A 107 6.99 2.32 -5.82
C VAL A 107 7.06 2.53 -7.32
N ARG A 108 7.01 3.78 -7.75
CA ARG A 108 7.18 4.19 -9.15
C ARG A 108 8.44 3.54 -9.75
N LEU A 109 8.35 2.96 -10.94
CA LEU A 109 9.45 2.18 -11.54
C LEU A 109 10.78 2.94 -11.55
N SER A 110 10.76 4.22 -11.97
CA SER A 110 11.94 5.09 -12.02
C SER A 110 12.51 5.45 -10.65
N GLU A 111 11.79 5.17 -9.57
CA GLU A 111 12.15 5.50 -8.19
C GLU A 111 12.50 4.26 -7.34
N ARG A 112 12.52 3.09 -7.95
CA ARG A 112 12.90 1.83 -7.28
C ARG A 112 14.39 1.79 -6.92
N HIS A 113 14.75 0.87 -6.03
CA HIS A 113 16.13 0.66 -5.52
C HIS A 113 16.75 1.84 -4.77
N LYS A 114 15.92 2.82 -4.34
CA LYS A 114 16.34 4.00 -3.54
C LYS A 114 15.90 3.91 -2.07
N GLY A 115 15.36 2.76 -1.64
CA GLY A 115 14.93 2.54 -0.25
C GLY A 115 13.53 3.08 0.08
N TYR A 116 12.79 3.63 -0.86
CA TYR A 116 11.48 4.23 -0.61
C TYR A 116 10.45 3.23 -0.07
N ALA A 117 10.37 2.01 -0.62
CA ALA A 117 9.45 0.98 -0.13
C ALA A 117 9.66 0.69 1.36
N LYS A 118 10.93 0.55 1.78
CA LYS A 118 11.27 0.32 3.19
C LYS A 118 10.82 1.48 4.09
N GLU A 119 11.03 2.71 3.66
CA GLU A 119 10.64 3.90 4.42
C GLU A 119 9.12 4.09 4.43
N MET A 120 8.44 3.83 3.31
CA MET A 120 6.97 3.85 3.23
C MET A 120 6.36 2.88 4.24
N LEU A 121 6.82 1.63 4.25
CA LEU A 121 6.32 0.62 5.17
C LEU A 121 6.62 1.03 6.62
N ARG A 122 7.84 1.51 6.92
CA ARG A 122 8.19 2.00 8.26
C ARG A 122 7.24 3.09 8.76
N GLN A 123 6.93 4.08 7.92
CA GLN A 123 5.99 5.15 8.28
C GLN A 123 4.57 4.61 8.45
N ASN A 124 4.14 3.68 7.59
CA ASN A 124 2.81 3.10 7.68
C ASN A 124 2.62 2.25 8.93
N LEU A 125 3.67 1.60 9.45
CA LEU A 125 3.63 0.90 10.74
C LEU A 125 3.38 1.86 11.91
N LEU A 126 3.82 3.12 11.83
CA LEU A 126 3.46 4.15 12.83
C LEU A 126 1.96 4.51 12.74
N ASN A 127 1.40 4.53 11.53
CA ASN A 127 -0.04 4.71 11.33
C ASN A 127 -0.82 3.52 11.89
N CYS A 128 -0.32 2.28 11.72
CA CYS A 128 -0.90 1.09 12.33
C CYS A 128 -0.94 1.20 13.87
N LYS A 129 0.15 1.68 14.47
CA LYS A 129 0.22 1.93 15.91
C LYS A 129 -0.84 2.94 16.37
N ALA A 130 -1.03 4.02 15.62
CA ALA A 130 -2.04 5.03 15.93
C ALA A 130 -3.48 4.48 15.85
N LEU A 131 -3.71 3.43 15.07
CA LEU A 131 -4.98 2.70 14.99
C LEU A 131 -5.08 1.51 15.95
N HIS A 132 -4.13 1.36 16.87
CA HIS A 132 -4.06 0.25 17.84
C HIS A 132 -4.00 -1.14 17.19
N ILE A 133 -3.42 -1.24 15.99
CA ILE A 133 -3.16 -2.52 15.33
C ILE A 133 -1.85 -3.07 15.90
N GLU A 134 -1.94 -4.15 16.66
CA GLU A 134 -0.78 -4.74 17.36
C GLU A 134 0.05 -5.66 16.44
N LYS A 135 -0.59 -6.28 15.45
CA LYS A 135 0.06 -7.17 14.48
C LYS A 135 -0.43 -6.88 13.08
N VAL A 136 0.50 -6.71 12.17
CA VAL A 136 0.23 -6.44 10.75
C VAL A 136 0.53 -7.67 9.93
N LEU A 137 -0.48 -8.21 9.24
CA LEU A 137 -0.29 -9.20 8.18
C LEU A 137 0.09 -8.45 6.90
N ILE A 138 1.18 -8.87 6.29
CA ILE A 138 1.61 -8.38 4.98
C ILE A 138 2.04 -9.57 4.12
N THR A 139 1.72 -9.52 2.84
CA THR A 139 1.96 -10.62 1.91
C THR A 139 2.68 -10.12 0.66
N CYS A 140 3.36 -11.02 -0.01
CA CYS A 140 3.93 -10.77 -1.34
C CYS A 140 3.95 -12.06 -2.15
N ASP A 141 4.05 -11.95 -3.47
CA ASP A 141 4.29 -13.09 -4.33
C ASP A 141 5.62 -13.77 -3.96
N ALA A 142 5.66 -15.09 -4.06
CA ALA A 142 6.83 -15.87 -3.60
C ALA A 142 8.11 -15.53 -4.36
N ASP A 143 8.00 -15.07 -5.60
CA ASP A 143 9.11 -14.63 -6.46
C ASP A 143 9.43 -13.13 -6.32
N ASN A 144 8.60 -12.36 -5.59
CA ASN A 144 8.83 -10.92 -5.37
C ASN A 144 9.84 -10.68 -4.24
N THR A 145 11.12 -10.92 -4.55
CA THR A 145 12.22 -10.75 -3.58
C THR A 145 12.39 -9.33 -3.07
N ALA A 146 11.99 -8.32 -3.85
CA ALA A 146 12.07 -6.92 -3.45
C ALA A 146 11.07 -6.60 -2.32
N SER A 147 9.82 -7.05 -2.45
CA SER A 147 8.80 -6.93 -1.40
C SER A 147 9.18 -7.74 -0.17
N GLU A 148 9.63 -8.99 -0.32
CA GLU A 148 10.09 -9.82 0.79
C GLU A 148 11.21 -9.12 1.60
N LYS A 149 12.24 -8.60 0.93
CA LYS A 149 13.34 -7.86 1.61
C LYS A 149 12.82 -6.61 2.32
N THR A 150 11.87 -5.90 1.73
CA THR A 150 11.24 -4.73 2.35
C THR A 150 10.50 -5.09 3.63
N ILE A 151 9.73 -6.18 3.60
CA ILE A 151 8.95 -6.69 4.72
C ILE A 151 9.89 -7.14 5.87
N ILE A 152 10.90 -7.95 5.56
CA ILE A 152 11.87 -8.44 6.54
C ILE A 152 12.64 -7.26 7.16
N ALA A 153 13.05 -6.27 6.37
CA ALA A 153 13.75 -5.08 6.86
C ALA A 153 12.92 -4.21 7.81
N ASN A 154 11.60 -4.40 7.86
CA ASN A 154 10.66 -3.77 8.79
C ASN A 154 10.19 -4.72 9.91
N GLY A 155 10.89 -5.82 10.14
CA GLY A 155 10.60 -6.74 11.24
C GLY A 155 9.58 -7.83 10.87
N GLY A 156 9.33 -8.06 9.60
CA GLY A 156 8.46 -9.12 9.13
C GLY A 156 9.02 -10.51 9.43
N ILE A 157 8.21 -11.34 10.07
CA ILE A 157 8.50 -12.73 10.39
C ILE A 157 7.67 -13.60 9.46
N PHE A 158 8.33 -14.46 8.70
CA PHE A 158 7.69 -15.40 7.80
C PHE A 158 6.78 -16.37 8.56
N GLU A 159 5.55 -16.53 8.09
CA GLU A 159 4.59 -17.49 8.63
C GLU A 159 4.53 -18.76 7.76
N LYS A 160 4.16 -18.59 6.50
CA LYS A 160 3.98 -19.68 5.54
C LYS A 160 3.80 -19.18 4.11
N GLU A 161 3.87 -20.11 3.17
CA GLU A 161 3.38 -19.92 1.80
C GLU A 161 2.00 -20.54 1.66
N ILE A 162 1.19 -19.92 0.82
CA ILE A 162 -0.12 -20.42 0.40
C ILE A 162 -0.26 -20.30 -1.11
N GLU A 163 -1.06 -21.17 -1.72
CA GLU A 163 -1.43 -21.05 -3.12
C GLU A 163 -2.75 -20.27 -3.23
N VAL A 164 -2.77 -19.28 -4.09
CA VAL A 164 -3.95 -18.45 -4.39
C VAL A 164 -4.08 -18.32 -5.90
N HIS A 165 -5.12 -18.88 -6.48
CA HIS A 165 -5.39 -18.84 -7.92
C HIS A 165 -4.24 -19.33 -8.81
N GLY A 166 -3.40 -20.24 -8.30
CA GLY A 166 -2.25 -20.78 -9.00
C GLY A 166 -0.92 -20.07 -8.70
N ASP A 167 -0.95 -18.95 -7.99
CA ASP A 167 0.24 -18.23 -7.57
C ASP A 167 0.62 -18.54 -6.12
N MET A 168 1.91 -18.64 -5.84
CA MET A 168 2.42 -18.83 -4.48
C MET A 168 2.60 -17.49 -3.79
N ILE A 169 1.99 -17.33 -2.62
CA ILE A 169 2.00 -16.12 -1.80
C ILE A 169 2.69 -16.41 -0.47
N LYS A 170 3.68 -15.60 -0.12
CA LYS A 170 4.33 -15.58 1.20
C LYS A 170 3.58 -14.67 2.16
N ARG A 171 3.34 -15.15 3.37
CA ARG A 171 2.69 -14.42 4.46
C ARG A 171 3.71 -14.10 5.54
N PHE A 172 3.67 -12.87 6.02
CA PHE A 172 4.54 -12.35 7.08
C PHE A 172 3.72 -11.61 8.12
N TRP A 173 4.18 -11.65 9.38
CA TRP A 173 3.61 -10.87 10.46
C TRP A 173 4.65 -9.89 11.00
N ILE A 174 4.23 -8.64 11.21
CA ILE A 174 5.02 -7.60 11.86
C ILE A 174 4.32 -7.25 13.17
N SER A 175 5.03 -7.40 14.30
CA SER A 175 4.53 -6.94 15.61
C SER A 175 4.82 -5.45 15.77
N ILE A 176 3.83 -4.70 16.24
CA ILE A 176 3.94 -3.27 16.53
C ILE A 176 4.20 -3.11 18.01
N PRO A 177 5.35 -2.57 18.44
CA PRO A 177 5.68 -2.39 19.85
C PRO A 177 4.92 -1.24 20.52
#